data_bc81b9536db254910185a8a680517b16
#
_entry.id   bc81b9536db254910185a8a680517b16
#
_cell.length_a   1.000
_cell.length_b   1.000
_cell.length_c   1.000
_cell.angle_alpha   90.00
_cell.angle_beta   90.00
_cell.angle_gamma   90.00
#
_symmetry.space_group_name_H-M   'P 1'
#
loop_
_entity.id
_entity.type
_entity.pdbx_description
1 polymer ?
#
loop_
_entity_poly.entity_id
_entity_poly.type
_entity_poly.pdbx_seq_one_letter_code
_entity_poly.pdbx_strand_id
1 'polypeptide(L)'
;MEFLNSHKEAEKPFYLHVAYTAPHAPWLNNHPEEYTKLYENCLFESVPHLPRHPDSIYLTDEVAKDERANLIGYFAAVTAMDAGIGHILETLDELGLAEDTLVVFTSDNGFSCGHHGFWGKGNGTFPLNMYEESVKVPFIARHPGRIPAGVVCDSLVSAYDFMPTLLDYLGLKPLDMAKRPGVSFVPALLGQDFERPGGIVVMDEYGPNRMLRDQRYKYIARYPYGPNALYDLKADPGEQDNLLAHGGFEALEQELRGRLEKWFAKYVNPEIDGAREAVFGSGQIGLAGLWGAGVSAHSCDDYIKKNPNYALYRVK
;
A
#
# COMPACT_ATOMS: atom_id res chain seq x y z
N MET A 1 -3.93 -15.77 -21.55
CA MET A 1 -4.01 -15.78 -23.03
C MET A 1 -5.32 -16.40 -23.54
N GLU A 2 -5.72 -17.60 -23.12
CA GLU A 2 -6.97 -18.28 -23.56
C GLU A 2 -8.20 -17.37 -23.38
N PHE A 3 -8.32 -16.66 -22.25
CA PHE A 3 -9.43 -15.74 -22.02
C PHE A 3 -9.48 -14.63 -23.08
N LEU A 4 -8.37 -13.96 -23.38
CA LEU A 4 -8.34 -12.91 -24.40
C LEU A 4 -8.66 -13.44 -25.80
N ASN A 5 -8.10 -14.60 -26.18
CA ASN A 5 -8.41 -15.25 -27.45
C ASN A 5 -9.90 -15.56 -27.59
N SER A 6 -10.56 -16.03 -26.52
CA SER A 6 -11.99 -16.34 -26.55
C SER A 6 -12.90 -15.12 -26.62
N HIS A 7 -12.36 -13.90 -26.36
CA HIS A 7 -13.12 -12.65 -26.37
C HIS A 7 -12.82 -11.74 -27.58
N LYS A 8 -11.94 -12.18 -28.50
CA LYS A 8 -11.58 -11.42 -29.69
C LYS A 8 -12.81 -10.96 -30.51
N GLU A 9 -13.76 -11.83 -30.70
CA GLU A 9 -14.98 -11.57 -31.49
C GLU A 9 -16.23 -11.38 -30.59
N ALA A 10 -16.04 -11.13 -29.28
CA ALA A 10 -17.16 -11.02 -28.37
C ALA A 10 -17.87 -9.65 -28.52
N GLU A 11 -19.19 -9.68 -28.63
CA GLU A 11 -20.02 -8.46 -28.71
C GLU A 11 -20.06 -7.68 -27.40
N LYS A 12 -19.74 -8.34 -26.27
CA LYS A 12 -19.79 -7.74 -24.94
C LYS A 12 -18.38 -7.38 -24.43
N PRO A 13 -18.24 -6.23 -23.76
CA PRO A 13 -16.97 -5.90 -23.11
C PRO A 13 -16.62 -6.91 -22.02
N PHE A 14 -15.33 -7.08 -21.76
CA PHE A 14 -14.84 -7.91 -20.68
C PHE A 14 -14.25 -7.09 -19.54
N TYR A 15 -14.19 -7.70 -18.37
CA TYR A 15 -13.36 -7.28 -17.24
C TYR A 15 -12.44 -8.46 -16.87
N LEU A 16 -11.14 -8.21 -16.89
CA LEU A 16 -10.12 -9.18 -16.53
C LEU A 16 -9.28 -8.67 -15.37
N HIS A 17 -9.25 -9.39 -14.25
CA HIS A 17 -8.37 -9.13 -13.13
C HIS A 17 -7.32 -10.23 -13.06
N VAL A 18 -6.05 -9.83 -13.24
CA VAL A 18 -4.89 -10.73 -13.16
C VAL A 18 -4.14 -10.43 -11.87
N ALA A 19 -4.34 -11.27 -10.87
CA ALA A 19 -3.72 -11.12 -9.56
C ALA A 19 -2.43 -11.95 -9.49
N TYR A 20 -1.29 -11.29 -9.69
CA TYR A 20 0.01 -11.92 -9.48
C TYR A 20 0.31 -12.05 -7.99
N THR A 21 0.86 -13.20 -7.58
CA THR A 21 1.44 -13.34 -6.24
C THR A 21 2.81 -12.63 -6.17
N ALA A 22 3.56 -12.60 -7.28
CA ALA A 22 4.81 -11.85 -7.34
C ALA A 22 4.58 -10.35 -7.12
N PRO A 23 5.49 -9.64 -6.42
CA PRO A 23 6.78 -10.11 -5.89
C PRO A 23 6.75 -10.62 -4.43
N HIS A 24 5.63 -11.15 -3.94
CA HIS A 24 5.54 -11.70 -2.59
C HIS A 24 6.52 -12.86 -2.35
N ALA A 25 7.02 -12.98 -1.11
CA ALA A 25 7.85 -14.11 -0.69
C ALA A 25 7.15 -15.47 -0.95
N PRO A 26 7.89 -16.59 -1.07
CA PRO A 26 9.33 -16.75 -0.84
C PRO A 26 10.19 -16.35 -2.03
N TRP A 27 11.37 -15.78 -1.76
CA TRP A 27 12.28 -15.32 -2.82
C TRP A 27 13.42 -16.29 -3.11
N LEU A 28 13.83 -17.07 -2.10
CA LEU A 28 14.93 -18.01 -2.23
C LEU A 28 14.51 -19.26 -3.04
N ASN A 29 15.29 -19.62 -4.03
CA ASN A 29 15.11 -20.84 -4.85
C ASN A 29 13.71 -20.98 -5.47
N ASN A 30 13.02 -19.87 -5.73
CA ASN A 30 11.62 -19.86 -6.18
C ASN A 30 11.43 -19.25 -7.58
N HIS A 31 12.50 -18.82 -8.23
CA HIS A 31 12.42 -18.16 -9.53
C HIS A 31 13.31 -18.84 -10.56
N PRO A 32 12.92 -18.82 -11.87
CA PRO A 32 13.74 -19.33 -12.94
C PRO A 32 15.11 -18.68 -12.98
N GLU A 33 16.14 -19.48 -13.30
CA GLU A 33 17.54 -19.06 -13.32
C GLU A 33 17.78 -17.92 -14.32
N GLU A 34 17.03 -17.87 -15.41
CA GLU A 34 17.11 -16.80 -16.41
C GLU A 34 16.83 -15.40 -15.81
N TYR A 35 15.95 -15.30 -14.81
CA TYR A 35 15.66 -14.03 -14.12
C TYR A 35 16.65 -13.77 -13.00
N THR A 36 17.04 -14.78 -12.20
CA THR A 36 17.98 -14.58 -11.09
C THR A 36 19.37 -14.20 -11.56
N LYS A 37 19.82 -14.73 -12.69
CA LYS A 37 21.12 -14.39 -13.31
C LYS A 37 21.26 -12.92 -13.66
N LEU A 38 20.18 -12.22 -13.96
CA LEU A 38 20.19 -10.77 -14.24
C LEU A 38 20.72 -9.96 -13.06
N TYR A 39 20.56 -10.48 -11.85
CA TYR A 39 20.87 -9.79 -10.59
C TYR A 39 22.08 -10.33 -9.83
N GLU A 40 22.75 -11.38 -10.33
CA GLU A 40 23.93 -11.96 -9.67
C GLU A 40 25.05 -10.96 -9.39
N ASN A 41 25.23 -9.97 -10.27
CA ASN A 41 26.23 -8.93 -10.13
C ASN A 41 25.62 -7.54 -9.85
N CYS A 42 24.31 -7.46 -9.54
CA CYS A 42 23.66 -6.20 -9.22
C CYS A 42 24.15 -5.66 -7.87
N LEU A 43 24.41 -4.36 -7.80
CA LEU A 43 24.84 -3.68 -6.57
C LEU A 43 23.66 -3.29 -5.66
N PHE A 44 22.44 -3.35 -6.16
CA PHE A 44 21.21 -2.96 -5.44
C PHE A 44 21.28 -1.57 -4.81
N GLU A 45 21.86 -0.61 -5.53
CA GLU A 45 22.09 0.77 -5.04
C GLU A 45 20.81 1.50 -4.59
N SER A 46 19.65 1.05 -5.09
CA SER A 46 18.34 1.57 -4.67
C SER A 46 17.87 1.06 -3.31
N VAL A 47 18.56 0.06 -2.75
CA VAL A 47 18.22 -0.53 -1.45
C VAL A 47 19.17 0.02 -0.40
N PRO A 48 18.68 0.77 0.60
CA PRO A 48 19.54 1.33 1.61
C PRO A 48 20.01 0.28 2.63
N HIS A 49 21.24 0.42 3.11
CA HIS A 49 21.77 -0.35 4.23
C HIS A 49 21.62 0.45 5.52
N LEU A 50 20.44 0.38 6.12
CA LEU A 50 20.13 1.08 7.37
C LEU A 50 20.26 0.14 8.58
N PRO A 51 20.53 0.70 9.78
CA PRO A 51 20.45 -0.09 11.02
C PRO A 51 19.07 -0.74 11.16
N ARG A 52 19.05 -1.93 11.77
CA ARG A 52 17.82 -2.65 12.01
C ARG A 52 16.82 -1.78 12.78
N HIS A 53 15.58 -1.69 12.26
CA HIS A 53 14.50 -0.97 12.95
C HIS A 53 14.20 -1.64 14.30
N PRO A 54 14.11 -0.87 15.41
CA PRO A 54 13.94 -1.44 16.75
C PRO A 54 12.67 -2.28 16.89
N ASP A 55 11.62 -1.91 16.17
CA ASP A 55 10.32 -2.57 16.22
C ASP A 55 10.08 -3.53 15.04
N SER A 56 11.13 -3.90 14.27
CA SER A 56 10.99 -4.83 13.15
C SER A 56 10.66 -6.25 13.62
N ILE A 57 9.84 -6.94 12.82
CA ILE A 57 9.44 -8.31 13.11
C ILE A 57 10.39 -9.34 12.48
N TYR A 58 10.10 -10.63 12.72
CA TYR A 58 10.92 -11.78 12.36
C TYR A 58 11.37 -11.85 10.90
N LEU A 59 10.59 -11.32 9.94
CA LEU A 59 10.96 -11.37 8.52
C LEU A 59 12.30 -10.66 8.26
N THR A 60 12.56 -9.55 8.95
CA THR A 60 13.83 -8.84 8.87
C THR A 60 15.00 -9.74 9.28
N ASP A 61 14.85 -10.51 10.35
CA ASP A 61 15.88 -11.42 10.84
C ASP A 61 16.05 -12.64 9.91
N GLU A 62 14.98 -13.13 9.29
CA GLU A 62 15.07 -14.22 8.32
C GLU A 62 15.79 -13.78 7.04
N VAL A 63 15.49 -12.59 6.53
CA VAL A 63 16.16 -12.04 5.35
C VAL A 63 17.63 -11.75 5.64
N ALA A 64 17.98 -11.25 6.82
CA ALA A 64 19.35 -10.93 7.20
C ALA A 64 20.29 -12.17 7.20
N LYS A 65 19.76 -13.40 7.20
CA LYS A 65 20.57 -14.63 7.09
C LYS A 65 21.24 -14.76 5.72
N ASP A 66 20.60 -14.27 4.67
CA ASP A 66 21.15 -14.16 3.31
C ASP A 66 20.42 -13.03 2.55
N GLU A 67 20.73 -11.79 2.92
CA GLU A 67 20.07 -10.61 2.36
C GLU A 67 20.27 -10.55 0.83
N ARG A 68 21.49 -10.83 0.36
CA ARG A 68 21.81 -10.78 -1.06
C ARG A 68 20.95 -11.75 -1.89
N ALA A 69 20.82 -12.99 -1.46
CA ALA A 69 20.01 -13.96 -2.18
C ALA A 69 18.51 -13.58 -2.15
N ASN A 70 18.02 -13.02 -1.06
CA ASN A 70 16.66 -12.49 -0.98
C ASN A 70 16.43 -11.30 -1.91
N LEU A 71 17.40 -10.37 -2.04
CA LEU A 71 17.34 -9.27 -3.01
C LEU A 71 17.32 -9.80 -4.45
N ILE A 72 18.22 -10.71 -4.80
CA ILE A 72 18.23 -11.35 -6.14
C ILE A 72 16.85 -11.94 -6.44
N GLY A 73 16.29 -12.71 -5.52
CA GLY A 73 14.98 -13.33 -5.71
C GLY A 73 13.82 -12.32 -5.79
N TYR A 74 13.84 -11.27 -4.99
CA TYR A 74 12.82 -10.23 -5.05
C TYR A 74 12.81 -9.50 -6.40
N PHE A 75 13.99 -9.06 -6.86
CA PHE A 75 14.12 -8.36 -8.15
C PHE A 75 13.82 -9.29 -9.33
N ALA A 76 14.22 -10.56 -9.24
CA ALA A 76 13.87 -11.58 -10.22
C ALA A 76 12.34 -11.80 -10.30
N ALA A 77 11.65 -11.80 -9.15
CA ALA A 77 10.19 -11.92 -9.11
C ALA A 77 9.49 -10.76 -9.83
N VAL A 78 9.99 -9.52 -9.63
CA VAL A 78 9.46 -8.34 -10.33
C VAL A 78 9.68 -8.47 -11.84
N THR A 79 10.88 -8.86 -12.27
CA THR A 79 11.18 -9.02 -13.71
C THR A 79 10.36 -10.13 -14.36
N ALA A 80 10.16 -11.25 -13.67
CA ALA A 80 9.32 -12.34 -14.18
C ALA A 80 7.84 -11.93 -14.30
N MET A 81 7.34 -11.14 -13.33
CA MET A 81 6.00 -10.56 -13.40
C MET A 81 5.87 -9.60 -14.58
N ASP A 82 6.85 -8.71 -14.77
CA ASP A 82 6.88 -7.75 -15.87
C ASP A 82 6.86 -8.46 -17.24
N ALA A 83 7.65 -9.54 -17.41
CA ALA A 83 7.61 -10.37 -18.61
C ALA A 83 6.21 -10.97 -18.85
N GLY A 84 5.53 -11.43 -17.80
CA GLY A 84 4.15 -11.92 -17.90
C GLY A 84 3.16 -10.84 -18.31
N ILE A 85 3.35 -9.61 -17.83
CA ILE A 85 2.55 -8.44 -18.23
C ILE A 85 2.82 -8.10 -19.70
N GLY A 86 4.09 -8.15 -20.12
CA GLY A 86 4.48 -7.96 -21.51
C GLY A 86 3.68 -8.88 -22.45
N HIS A 87 3.60 -10.17 -22.16
CA HIS A 87 2.81 -11.12 -22.95
C HIS A 87 1.31 -10.79 -23.01
N ILE A 88 0.75 -10.24 -21.95
CA ILE A 88 -0.65 -9.79 -21.96
C ILE A 88 -0.83 -8.62 -22.92
N LEU A 89 0.07 -7.63 -22.86
CA LEU A 89 0.04 -6.46 -23.73
C LEU A 89 0.24 -6.82 -25.19
N GLU A 90 1.22 -7.68 -25.50
CA GLU A 90 1.47 -8.22 -26.85
C GLU A 90 0.21 -8.93 -27.40
N THR A 91 -0.44 -9.74 -26.58
CA THR A 91 -1.67 -10.43 -27.00
C THR A 91 -2.81 -9.46 -27.29
N LEU A 92 -2.98 -8.40 -26.48
CA LEU A 92 -3.98 -7.38 -26.77
C LEU A 92 -3.72 -6.69 -28.09
N ASP A 93 -2.46 -6.40 -28.41
CA ASP A 93 -2.05 -5.79 -29.68
C ASP A 93 -2.28 -6.77 -30.88
N GLU A 94 -1.86 -8.04 -30.75
CA GLU A 94 -2.04 -9.07 -31.79
C GLU A 94 -3.52 -9.38 -32.08
N LEU A 95 -4.39 -9.29 -31.08
CA LEU A 95 -5.81 -9.53 -31.22
C LEU A 95 -6.58 -8.26 -31.68
N GLY A 96 -5.92 -7.11 -31.78
CA GLY A 96 -6.54 -5.83 -32.14
C GLY A 96 -7.46 -5.29 -31.05
N LEU A 97 -7.26 -5.67 -29.78
CA LEU A 97 -8.08 -5.27 -28.62
C LEU A 97 -7.48 -4.07 -27.87
N ALA A 98 -6.24 -3.70 -28.15
CA ALA A 98 -5.48 -2.75 -27.35
C ALA A 98 -6.11 -1.34 -27.34
N GLU A 99 -6.66 -0.86 -28.44
CA GLU A 99 -7.25 0.48 -28.57
C GLU A 99 -8.58 0.62 -27.82
N ASP A 100 -9.27 -0.50 -27.55
CA ASP A 100 -10.54 -0.54 -26.81
C ASP A 100 -10.40 -1.11 -25.40
N THR A 101 -9.16 -1.30 -24.93
CA THR A 101 -8.90 -1.85 -23.58
C THR A 101 -8.17 -0.85 -22.70
N LEU A 102 -8.81 -0.46 -21.59
CA LEU A 102 -8.12 0.21 -20.48
C LEU A 102 -7.32 -0.82 -19.69
N VAL A 103 -6.00 -0.72 -19.72
CA VAL A 103 -5.10 -1.54 -18.89
C VAL A 103 -4.66 -0.72 -17.68
N VAL A 104 -4.78 -1.28 -16.49
CA VAL A 104 -4.31 -0.68 -15.24
C VAL A 104 -3.38 -1.64 -14.53
N PHE A 105 -2.20 -1.15 -14.15
CA PHE A 105 -1.27 -1.84 -13.27
C PHE A 105 -1.21 -1.12 -11.93
N THR A 106 -1.39 -1.86 -10.86
CA THR A 106 -1.30 -1.35 -9.48
C THR A 106 -0.99 -2.48 -8.50
N SER A 107 -0.87 -2.17 -7.22
CA SER A 107 -0.65 -3.12 -6.14
C SER A 107 -1.63 -2.88 -4.99
N ASP A 108 -1.81 -3.89 -4.14
CA ASP A 108 -2.62 -3.83 -2.90
C ASP A 108 -1.91 -3.03 -1.79
N ASN A 109 -0.60 -3.16 -1.69
CA ASN A 109 0.27 -2.46 -0.74
C ASN A 109 1.69 -2.30 -1.30
N GLY A 110 2.47 -1.46 -0.66
CA GLY A 110 3.89 -1.35 -0.91
C GLY A 110 4.71 -2.40 -0.16
N PHE A 111 6.04 -2.30 -0.26
CA PHE A 111 6.95 -3.21 0.43
C PHE A 111 8.29 -2.52 0.71
N SER A 112 8.79 -2.64 1.93
CA SER A 112 10.12 -2.19 2.31
C SER A 112 11.13 -3.31 2.14
N CYS A 113 12.16 -3.05 1.31
CA CYS A 113 13.33 -3.92 1.15
C CYS A 113 14.52 -3.32 1.91
N GLY A 114 14.43 -3.17 3.24
CA GLY A 114 15.48 -2.58 4.05
C GLY A 114 15.36 -1.07 4.30
N HIS A 115 14.44 -0.37 3.64
CA HIS A 115 14.09 1.00 4.01
C HIS A 115 13.63 1.02 5.47
N HIS A 116 13.99 2.07 6.20
CA HIS A 116 13.80 2.15 7.65
C HIS A 116 14.43 1.00 8.46
N GLY A 117 15.31 0.19 7.87
CA GLY A 117 15.98 -0.92 8.54
C GLY A 117 15.09 -2.13 8.81
N PHE A 118 14.02 -2.34 8.03
CA PHE A 118 13.19 -3.53 8.11
C PHE A 118 12.79 -4.08 6.73
N TRP A 119 12.38 -5.34 6.71
CA TRP A 119 11.77 -5.99 5.57
C TRP A 119 10.31 -6.28 5.88
N GLY A 120 9.43 -5.89 4.97
CA GLY A 120 8.00 -6.07 5.14
C GLY A 120 7.18 -4.90 4.63
N LYS A 121 5.91 -4.90 4.98
CA LYS A 121 4.93 -3.84 4.72
C LYS A 121 4.43 -3.22 6.02
N GLY A 122 3.22 -2.72 6.09
CA GLY A 122 2.68 -2.12 7.33
C GLY A 122 2.87 -2.98 8.57
N ASN A 123 2.75 -4.31 8.43
CA ASN A 123 2.99 -5.29 9.47
C ASN A 123 4.46 -5.72 9.62
N GLY A 124 5.40 -5.09 8.93
CA GLY A 124 6.85 -5.32 9.06
C GLY A 124 7.44 -4.77 10.36
N THR A 125 6.68 -3.93 11.06
CA THR A 125 7.01 -3.42 12.39
C THR A 125 5.83 -3.57 13.34
N PHE A 126 6.10 -3.49 14.64
CA PHE A 126 5.06 -3.31 15.64
C PHE A 126 5.48 -2.27 16.68
N PRO A 127 4.73 -1.13 16.83
CA PRO A 127 3.45 -0.81 16.17
C PRO A 127 3.52 -0.85 14.64
N LEU A 128 2.36 -1.16 14.02
CA LEU A 128 2.26 -1.17 12.57
C LEU A 128 2.68 0.17 11.99
N ASN A 129 3.41 0.15 10.87
CA ASN A 129 3.87 1.37 10.23
C ASN A 129 2.97 1.80 9.06
N MET A 130 3.14 3.08 8.66
CA MET A 130 2.50 3.71 7.52
C MET A 130 3.53 4.48 6.68
N TYR A 131 4.77 3.98 6.61
CA TYR A 131 5.80 4.58 5.76
C TYR A 131 5.42 4.56 4.30
N GLU A 132 5.97 5.48 3.50
CA GLU A 132 5.66 5.55 2.05
C GLU A 132 5.90 4.20 1.38
N GLU A 133 6.97 3.48 1.72
CA GLU A 133 7.26 2.15 1.16
C GLU A 133 6.18 1.11 1.47
N SER A 134 5.46 1.27 2.57
CA SER A 134 4.38 0.35 2.95
C SER A 134 3.03 0.70 2.34
N VAL A 135 2.75 2.00 2.11
CA VAL A 135 1.40 2.46 1.71
C VAL A 135 1.32 3.01 0.30
N LYS A 136 2.45 3.47 -0.27
CA LYS A 136 2.51 3.97 -1.64
C LYS A 136 2.71 2.82 -2.61
N VAL A 137 1.86 2.77 -3.63
CA VAL A 137 1.88 1.74 -4.67
C VAL A 137 2.05 2.37 -6.05
N PRO A 138 2.61 1.65 -7.03
CA PRO A 138 2.59 2.10 -8.41
C PRO A 138 1.13 2.17 -8.91
N PHE A 139 0.86 3.12 -9.78
CA PHE A 139 -0.36 3.17 -10.56
C PHE A 139 -0.01 3.60 -11.99
N ILE A 140 -0.24 2.71 -12.96
CA ILE A 140 0.01 2.97 -14.37
C ILE A 140 -1.27 2.65 -15.14
N ALA A 141 -1.71 3.56 -16.00
CA ALA A 141 -2.86 3.36 -16.87
C ALA A 141 -2.46 3.51 -18.33
N ARG A 142 -2.93 2.60 -19.17
CA ARG A 142 -2.74 2.63 -20.62
C ARG A 142 -4.09 2.45 -21.32
N HIS A 143 -4.42 3.36 -22.21
CA HIS A 143 -5.53 3.24 -23.16
C HIS A 143 -5.16 4.03 -24.43
N PRO A 144 -4.62 3.38 -25.46
CA PRO A 144 -4.17 4.04 -26.66
C PRO A 144 -5.27 4.91 -27.27
N GLY A 145 -4.91 6.12 -27.75
CA GLY A 145 -5.85 7.05 -28.32
C GLY A 145 -6.75 7.80 -27.32
N ARG A 146 -6.80 7.40 -26.04
CA ARG A 146 -7.61 8.06 -25.00
C ARG A 146 -6.78 8.61 -23.84
N ILE A 147 -5.83 7.86 -23.34
CA ILE A 147 -4.88 8.29 -22.30
C ILE A 147 -3.57 8.70 -22.99
N PRO A 148 -3.08 9.93 -22.78
CA PRO A 148 -1.84 10.38 -23.40
C PRO A 148 -0.65 9.58 -22.85
N ALA A 149 0.24 9.18 -23.76
CA ALA A 149 1.44 8.43 -23.40
C ALA A 149 2.52 9.32 -22.75
N GLY A 150 3.31 8.74 -21.85
CA GLY A 150 4.47 9.40 -21.25
C GLY A 150 4.16 10.50 -20.24
N VAL A 151 2.90 10.63 -19.82
CA VAL A 151 2.52 11.60 -18.78
C VAL A 151 2.79 11.03 -17.39
N VAL A 152 3.43 11.84 -16.55
CA VAL A 152 3.58 11.58 -15.12
C VAL A 152 2.74 12.59 -14.36
N CYS A 153 1.96 12.10 -13.39
CA CYS A 153 1.10 12.92 -12.55
C CYS A 153 1.50 12.74 -11.08
N ASP A 154 1.86 13.85 -10.42
CA ASP A 154 2.27 13.87 -9.00
C ASP A 154 1.09 14.13 -8.04
N SER A 155 -0.13 14.19 -8.54
CA SER A 155 -1.32 14.38 -7.72
C SER A 155 -1.57 13.16 -6.83
N LEU A 156 -2.02 13.43 -5.61
CA LEU A 156 -2.38 12.37 -4.66
C LEU A 156 -3.65 11.65 -5.12
N VAL A 157 -3.56 10.35 -5.27
CA VAL A 157 -4.69 9.45 -5.52
C VAL A 157 -4.65 8.27 -4.55
N SER A 158 -5.78 7.65 -4.28
CA SER A 158 -5.87 6.51 -3.39
C SER A 158 -6.64 5.36 -4.04
N ALA A 159 -6.43 4.13 -3.55
CA ALA A 159 -7.14 2.95 -4.03
C ALA A 159 -8.68 3.11 -3.95
N TYR A 160 -9.20 3.83 -2.97
CA TYR A 160 -10.64 4.09 -2.88
C TYR A 160 -11.17 5.11 -3.91
N ASP A 161 -10.28 5.78 -4.65
CA ASP A 161 -10.63 6.64 -5.79
C ASP A 161 -10.80 5.85 -7.09
N PHE A 162 -10.31 4.60 -7.12
CA PHE A 162 -10.30 3.79 -8.35
C PHE A 162 -11.73 3.52 -8.86
N MET A 163 -12.62 3.09 -7.97
CA MET A 163 -14.00 2.78 -8.36
C MET A 163 -14.74 3.99 -8.94
N PRO A 164 -14.80 5.17 -8.29
CA PRO A 164 -15.44 6.33 -8.89
C PRO A 164 -14.75 6.79 -10.18
N THR A 165 -13.43 6.66 -10.30
CA THR A 165 -12.69 6.96 -11.52
C THR A 165 -13.07 6.01 -12.66
N LEU A 166 -13.16 4.72 -12.40
CA LEU A 166 -13.52 3.75 -13.42
C LEU A 166 -14.98 3.96 -13.92
N LEU A 167 -15.91 4.22 -13.01
CA LEU A 167 -17.30 4.53 -13.37
C LEU A 167 -17.39 5.79 -14.22
N ASP A 168 -16.70 6.85 -13.85
CA ASP A 168 -16.64 8.11 -14.56
C ASP A 168 -16.00 7.94 -15.95
N TYR A 169 -14.85 7.27 -16.01
CA TYR A 169 -14.13 7.00 -17.26
C TYR A 169 -14.97 6.20 -18.28
N LEU A 170 -15.77 5.27 -17.78
CA LEU A 170 -16.67 4.45 -18.60
C LEU A 170 -18.02 5.12 -18.89
N GLY A 171 -18.29 6.31 -18.36
CA GLY A 171 -19.57 7.01 -18.51
C GLY A 171 -20.73 6.29 -17.79
N LEU A 172 -20.44 5.49 -16.77
CA LEU A 172 -21.43 4.77 -15.99
C LEU A 172 -21.95 5.66 -14.85
N LYS A 173 -23.21 5.43 -14.47
CA LYS A 173 -23.79 6.17 -13.34
C LYS A 173 -23.04 5.85 -12.05
N PRO A 174 -22.62 6.88 -11.29
CA PRO A 174 -21.98 6.65 -10.01
C PRO A 174 -22.95 5.99 -9.04
N LEU A 175 -22.41 5.13 -8.18
CA LEU A 175 -23.13 4.66 -7.00
C LEU A 175 -23.33 5.83 -6.02
N ASP A 176 -24.19 5.64 -5.02
CA ASP A 176 -24.27 6.62 -3.91
C ASP A 176 -22.89 6.78 -3.25
N MET A 177 -22.29 7.96 -3.48
CA MET A 177 -20.96 8.31 -2.96
C MET A 177 -21.01 9.07 -1.63
N ALA A 178 -22.20 9.35 -1.07
CA ALA A 178 -22.33 10.19 0.13
C ALA A 178 -21.55 9.64 1.35
N LYS A 179 -21.44 8.32 1.45
CA LYS A 179 -20.68 7.62 2.50
C LYS A 179 -19.41 6.93 1.99
N ARG A 180 -18.89 7.33 0.84
CA ARG A 180 -17.68 6.76 0.24
C ARG A 180 -16.64 7.86 0.01
N PRO A 181 -15.39 7.67 0.42
CA PRO A 181 -14.38 8.74 0.41
C PRO A 181 -13.78 9.00 -0.97
N GLY A 182 -14.04 8.14 -1.96
CA GLY A 182 -13.39 8.22 -3.27
C GLY A 182 -13.85 9.41 -4.11
N VAL A 183 -12.92 9.96 -4.87
CA VAL A 183 -13.16 10.98 -5.89
C VAL A 183 -12.60 10.52 -7.23
N SER A 184 -13.25 10.89 -8.34
CA SER A 184 -12.73 10.57 -9.68
C SER A 184 -11.48 11.38 -10.00
N PHE A 185 -10.43 10.71 -10.47
CA PHE A 185 -9.22 11.33 -11.00
C PHE A 185 -9.08 11.16 -12.53
N VAL A 186 -10.20 11.05 -13.24
CA VAL A 186 -10.23 11.01 -14.71
C VAL A 186 -9.45 12.18 -15.32
N PRO A 187 -9.51 13.44 -14.81
CA PRO A 187 -8.69 14.52 -15.35
C PRO A 187 -7.20 14.18 -15.34
N ALA A 188 -6.68 13.58 -14.26
CA ALA A 188 -5.28 13.16 -14.19
C ALA A 188 -4.95 12.07 -15.23
N LEU A 189 -5.84 11.10 -15.45
CA LEU A 189 -5.68 10.08 -16.50
C LEU A 189 -5.60 10.71 -17.90
N LEU A 190 -6.31 11.79 -18.13
CA LEU A 190 -6.34 12.52 -19.40
C LEU A 190 -5.21 13.56 -19.53
N GLY A 191 -4.26 13.58 -18.61
CA GLY A 191 -3.13 14.53 -18.61
C GLY A 191 -3.53 15.96 -18.27
N GLN A 192 -4.67 16.15 -17.60
CA GLN A 192 -5.16 17.44 -17.13
C GLN A 192 -4.80 17.66 -15.67
N ASP A 193 -4.83 18.91 -15.23
CA ASP A 193 -4.61 19.25 -13.83
C ASP A 193 -5.67 18.59 -12.93
N PHE A 194 -5.21 17.99 -11.87
CA PHE A 194 -6.04 17.38 -10.85
C PHE A 194 -5.44 17.65 -9.46
N GLU A 195 -6.23 18.20 -8.59
CA GLU A 195 -5.88 18.38 -7.19
C GLU A 195 -6.91 17.67 -6.31
N ARG A 196 -6.42 16.73 -5.47
CA ARG A 196 -7.27 16.02 -4.55
C ARG A 196 -7.63 16.88 -3.35
N PRO A 197 -8.92 17.08 -3.03
CA PRO A 197 -9.32 17.77 -1.81
C PRO A 197 -8.98 16.98 -0.55
N GLY A 198 -8.42 17.63 0.46
CA GLY A 198 -8.33 17.12 1.82
C GLY A 198 -7.27 16.06 2.12
N GLY A 199 -6.47 15.66 1.11
CA GLY A 199 -5.43 14.64 1.29
C GLY A 199 -5.94 13.19 1.23
N ILE A 200 -5.06 12.25 1.58
CA ILE A 200 -5.34 10.80 1.60
C ILE A 200 -5.39 10.30 3.03
N VAL A 201 -6.37 9.46 3.33
CA VAL A 201 -6.46 8.73 4.59
C VAL A 201 -6.23 7.25 4.33
N VAL A 202 -5.33 6.65 5.12
CA VAL A 202 -5.09 5.21 5.14
C VAL A 202 -5.25 4.73 6.58
N MET A 203 -5.74 3.52 6.75
CA MET A 203 -5.80 2.84 8.04
C MET A 203 -5.25 1.43 7.86
N ASP A 204 -4.75 0.85 8.95
CA ASP A 204 -4.37 -0.55 8.96
C ASP A 204 -5.60 -1.45 8.91
N GLU A 205 -5.37 -2.72 8.71
CA GLU A 205 -6.40 -3.76 8.61
C GLU A 205 -7.25 -3.93 9.88
N TYR A 206 -6.78 -3.40 11.02
CA TYR A 206 -7.47 -3.47 12.31
C TYR A 206 -8.13 -2.16 12.72
N GLY A 207 -7.72 -1.05 12.09
CA GLY A 207 -8.30 0.27 12.26
C GLY A 207 -7.72 1.19 13.32
N PRO A 208 -6.88 0.76 14.30
CA PRO A 208 -6.31 1.67 15.29
C PRO A 208 -5.13 2.50 14.79
N ASN A 209 -4.42 2.07 13.75
CA ASN A 209 -3.34 2.84 13.16
C ASN A 209 -3.87 3.57 11.93
N ARG A 210 -3.90 4.90 11.97
CA ARG A 210 -4.54 5.76 10.98
C ARG A 210 -3.60 6.85 10.53
N MET A 211 -3.58 7.12 9.25
CA MET A 211 -2.73 8.11 8.62
C MET A 211 -3.57 9.12 7.85
N LEU A 212 -3.21 10.39 7.93
CA LEU A 212 -3.57 11.43 6.97
C LEU A 212 -2.29 11.92 6.29
N ARG A 213 -2.29 11.92 4.96
CA ARG A 213 -1.21 12.47 4.13
C ARG A 213 -1.77 13.54 3.21
N ASP A 214 -1.18 14.72 3.21
CA ASP A 214 -1.40 15.74 2.19
C ASP A 214 -0.11 15.96 1.35
N GLN A 215 -0.02 17.03 0.60
CA GLN A 215 1.10 17.29 -0.30
C GLN A 215 2.45 17.45 0.44
N ARG A 216 2.42 17.79 1.72
CA ARG A 216 3.61 18.06 2.50
C ARG A 216 3.75 17.20 3.73
N TYR A 217 2.69 17.03 4.48
CA TYR A 217 2.74 16.39 5.79
C TYR A 217 2.09 15.02 5.79
N LYS A 218 2.66 14.12 6.59
CA LYS A 218 2.05 12.84 6.95
C LYS A 218 1.92 12.78 8.46
N TYR A 219 0.69 12.63 8.93
CA TYR A 219 0.36 12.42 10.34
C TYR A 219 -0.15 11.00 10.55
N ILE A 220 0.41 10.30 11.53
CA ILE A 220 0.04 8.94 11.91
C ILE A 220 -0.46 8.97 13.36
N ALA A 221 -1.75 8.66 13.52
CA ALA A 221 -2.38 8.50 14.83
C ALA A 221 -2.48 7.02 15.16
N ARG A 222 -1.94 6.61 16.30
CA ARG A 222 -2.04 5.26 16.84
C ARG A 222 -2.95 5.26 18.06
N TYR A 223 -4.13 4.69 17.90
CA TYR A 223 -5.14 4.63 18.93
C TYR A 223 -4.94 3.41 19.83
N PRO A 224 -5.31 3.51 21.14
CA PRO A 224 -5.70 4.74 21.82
C PRO A 224 -4.53 5.53 22.41
N TYR A 225 -3.31 5.01 22.46
CA TYR A 225 -2.24 5.53 23.33
C TYR A 225 -1.03 6.13 22.59
N GLY A 226 -1.00 6.08 21.27
CA GLY A 226 0.21 6.44 20.50
C GLY A 226 1.26 5.32 20.49
N PRO A 227 2.55 5.63 20.24
CA PRO A 227 3.05 6.97 19.92
C PRO A 227 2.62 7.45 18.53
N ASN A 228 2.23 8.71 18.41
CA ASN A 228 1.90 9.33 17.13
C ASN A 228 3.19 9.71 16.39
N ALA A 229 3.05 9.92 15.07
CA ALA A 229 4.16 10.41 14.27
C ALA A 229 3.71 11.50 13.29
N LEU A 230 4.60 12.44 12.99
CA LEU A 230 4.41 13.53 12.05
C LEU A 230 5.67 13.72 11.22
N TYR A 231 5.54 13.70 9.90
CA TYR A 231 6.66 13.87 8.98
C TYR A 231 6.40 15.01 8.01
N ASP A 232 7.43 15.80 7.69
CA ASP A 232 7.43 16.75 6.59
C ASP A 232 8.04 16.07 5.35
N LEU A 233 7.22 15.46 4.52
CA LEU A 233 7.67 14.67 3.37
C LEU A 233 8.40 15.51 2.30
N LYS A 234 8.30 16.84 2.37
CA LYS A 234 9.05 17.73 1.48
C LYS A 234 10.49 17.93 1.96
N ALA A 235 10.71 18.03 3.27
CA ALA A 235 12.01 18.19 3.88
C ALA A 235 12.69 16.84 4.17
N ASP A 236 11.89 15.84 4.55
CA ASP A 236 12.30 14.49 4.91
C ASP A 236 11.43 13.45 4.14
N PRO A 237 11.67 13.25 2.86
CA PRO A 237 10.92 12.26 2.05
C PRO A 237 11.19 10.82 2.50
N GLY A 238 12.22 10.56 3.27
CA GLY A 238 12.57 9.26 3.83
C GLY A 238 12.00 9.00 5.22
N GLU A 239 11.16 9.91 5.76
CA GLU A 239 10.46 9.74 7.04
C GLU A 239 11.37 9.29 8.21
N GLN A 240 12.58 9.89 8.27
CA GLN A 240 13.57 9.55 9.28
C GLN A 240 13.41 10.38 10.56
N ASP A 241 12.76 11.54 10.48
CA ASP A 241 12.63 12.50 11.55
C ASP A 241 11.18 12.73 11.97
N ASN A 242 10.76 12.11 13.07
CA ASN A 242 9.44 12.34 13.64
C ASN A 242 9.40 13.71 14.35
N LEU A 243 8.79 14.71 13.72
CA LEU A 243 8.69 16.08 14.24
C LEU A 243 8.08 16.18 15.64
N LEU A 244 7.21 15.24 16.03
CA LEU A 244 6.63 15.24 17.38
C LEU A 244 7.65 14.94 18.49
N ALA A 245 8.82 14.38 18.13
CA ALA A 245 9.90 14.17 19.08
C ALA A 245 10.61 15.48 19.51
N HIS A 246 10.47 16.56 18.72
CA HIS A 246 11.17 17.82 18.95
C HIS A 246 10.33 18.89 19.66
N GLY A 247 9.00 18.71 19.76
CA GLY A 247 8.08 19.74 20.25
C GLY A 247 7.89 20.90 19.27
N GLY A 248 6.93 21.76 19.55
CA GLY A 248 6.62 22.94 18.71
C GLY A 248 5.72 22.66 17.51
N PHE A 249 5.20 21.43 17.40
CA PHE A 249 4.30 21.01 16.31
C PHE A 249 2.87 20.69 16.79
N GLU A 250 2.54 21.04 18.04
CA GLU A 250 1.26 20.69 18.68
C GLU A 250 0.06 21.25 17.92
N ALA A 251 0.17 22.48 17.41
CA ALA A 251 -0.90 23.10 16.62
C ALA A 251 -1.12 22.38 15.29
N LEU A 252 -0.05 21.99 14.60
CA LEU A 252 -0.11 21.23 13.34
C LEU A 252 -0.65 19.81 13.60
N GLU A 253 -0.18 19.15 14.66
CA GLU A 253 -0.72 17.85 15.05
C GLU A 253 -2.23 17.93 15.29
N GLN A 254 -2.71 18.92 16.05
CA GLN A 254 -4.14 19.10 16.32
C GLN A 254 -4.94 19.36 15.05
N GLU A 255 -4.43 20.15 14.12
CA GLU A 255 -5.06 20.39 12.83
C GLU A 255 -5.22 19.09 12.02
N LEU A 256 -4.11 18.36 11.82
CA LEU A 256 -4.11 17.13 11.02
C LEU A 256 -4.94 16.04 11.67
N ARG A 257 -4.88 15.91 13.00
CA ARG A 257 -5.73 15.03 13.78
C ARG A 257 -7.20 15.37 13.60
N GLY A 258 -7.56 16.65 13.70
CA GLY A 258 -8.94 17.10 13.50
C GLY A 258 -9.46 16.80 12.08
N ARG A 259 -8.61 16.91 11.06
CA ARG A 259 -8.95 16.51 9.68
C ARG A 259 -9.17 14.99 9.58
N LEU A 260 -8.29 14.19 10.19
CA LEU A 260 -8.39 12.74 10.24
C LEU A 260 -9.68 12.28 10.95
N GLU A 261 -9.96 12.81 12.13
CA GLU A 261 -11.16 12.48 12.92
C GLU A 261 -12.46 12.85 12.20
N LYS A 262 -12.50 14.02 11.51
CA LYS A 262 -13.65 14.41 10.68
C LYS A 262 -13.87 13.44 9.52
N TRP A 263 -12.82 12.94 8.91
CA TRP A 263 -12.91 11.94 7.85
C TRP A 263 -13.51 10.62 8.37
N PHE A 264 -13.03 10.12 9.51
CA PHE A 264 -13.56 8.91 10.13
C PHE A 264 -15.01 9.07 10.58
N ALA A 265 -15.36 10.19 11.20
CA ALA A 265 -16.74 10.50 11.61
C ALA A 265 -17.71 10.53 10.42
N LYS A 266 -17.24 10.90 9.22
CA LYS A 266 -18.06 10.94 8.01
C LYS A 266 -18.25 9.57 7.36
N TYR A 267 -17.21 8.76 7.33
CA TYR A 267 -17.15 7.59 6.45
C TYR A 267 -17.18 6.24 7.18
N VAL A 268 -16.81 6.19 8.44
CA VAL A 268 -16.70 4.95 9.22
C VAL A 268 -17.90 4.78 10.15
N ASN A 269 -18.44 3.56 10.21
CA ASN A 269 -19.47 3.22 11.19
C ASN A 269 -18.83 3.17 12.60
N PRO A 270 -19.32 3.98 13.56
CA PRO A 270 -18.75 4.00 14.91
C PRO A 270 -18.83 2.68 15.68
N GLU A 271 -19.78 1.81 15.32
CA GLU A 271 -19.98 0.51 15.98
C GLU A 271 -18.86 -0.49 15.68
N ILE A 272 -18.18 -0.30 14.55
CA ILE A 272 -17.10 -1.18 14.07
C ILE A 272 -15.75 -0.44 13.95
N ASP A 273 -15.63 0.68 14.63
CA ASP A 273 -14.42 1.50 14.61
C ASP A 273 -13.32 0.88 15.48
N GLY A 274 -12.28 0.35 14.82
CA GLY A 274 -11.13 -0.29 15.47
C GLY A 274 -10.26 0.62 16.34
N ALA A 275 -10.46 1.95 16.32
CA ALA A 275 -9.74 2.86 17.21
C ALA A 275 -10.13 2.71 18.69
N ARG A 276 -11.19 2.00 19.00
CA ARG A 276 -11.66 1.81 20.39
C ARG A 276 -10.90 0.73 21.14
N GLU A 277 -10.18 -0.13 20.45
CA GLU A 277 -9.44 -1.23 21.04
C GLU A 277 -7.99 -1.25 20.57
N ALA A 278 -7.08 -1.49 21.51
CA ALA A 278 -5.69 -1.75 21.16
C ALA A 278 -5.57 -3.12 20.49
N VAL A 279 -4.77 -3.19 19.42
CA VAL A 279 -4.51 -4.42 18.68
C VAL A 279 -3.17 -4.98 19.07
N PHE A 280 -3.13 -6.28 19.36
CA PHE A 280 -1.93 -7.01 19.71
C PHE A 280 -1.86 -8.32 18.95
N GLY A 281 -0.65 -8.78 18.63
CA GLY A 281 -0.42 -10.11 18.10
C GLY A 281 -0.08 -10.15 16.63
N SER A 282 -0.22 -11.33 16.04
CA SER A 282 0.15 -11.60 14.65
C SER A 282 -0.96 -12.33 13.91
N GLY A 283 -1.41 -11.77 12.83
CA GLY A 283 -2.38 -12.42 11.93
C GLY A 283 -3.74 -11.72 11.85
N GLN A 284 -4.51 -12.09 10.85
CA GLN A 284 -5.82 -11.53 10.52
C GLN A 284 -6.93 -12.42 11.09
N ILE A 285 -7.12 -12.42 12.41
CA ILE A 285 -8.03 -13.38 13.06
C ILE A 285 -9.41 -12.78 13.38
N GLY A 286 -9.68 -11.56 12.98
CA GLY A 286 -10.96 -10.92 13.23
C GLY A 286 -10.84 -9.42 13.30
N LEU A 287 -11.97 -8.75 13.43
CA LEU A 287 -12.01 -7.29 13.59
C LEU A 287 -11.93 -6.94 15.07
N ALA A 288 -11.03 -6.02 15.42
CA ALA A 288 -10.97 -5.46 16.77
C ALA A 288 -12.34 -4.84 17.12
N GLY A 289 -12.83 -5.10 18.32
CA GLY A 289 -14.08 -4.53 18.81
C GLY A 289 -15.39 -5.22 18.43
N LEU A 290 -15.42 -6.00 17.37
CA LEU A 290 -16.65 -6.67 16.89
C LEU A 290 -16.92 -8.04 17.51
N TRP A 291 -15.90 -8.75 17.93
CA TRP A 291 -15.97 -10.20 18.20
C TRP A 291 -15.90 -10.58 19.67
N GLY A 292 -16.30 -9.71 20.51
CA GLY A 292 -16.40 -9.98 21.93
C GLY A 292 -15.51 -9.08 22.76
N ALA A 293 -16.10 -8.42 23.74
CA ALA A 293 -15.41 -7.61 24.70
C ALA A 293 -14.20 -8.35 25.29
N GLY A 294 -13.02 -7.80 25.11
CA GLY A 294 -11.80 -8.32 25.69
C GLY A 294 -11.04 -9.37 24.86
N VAL A 295 -11.46 -9.68 23.63
CA VAL A 295 -10.68 -10.54 22.73
C VAL A 295 -9.99 -9.66 21.68
N SER A 296 -8.68 -9.53 21.80
CA SER A 296 -7.85 -8.87 20.77
C SER A 296 -7.87 -9.69 19.48
N ALA A 297 -7.93 -9.03 18.34
CA ALA A 297 -7.74 -9.66 17.02
C ALA A 297 -6.41 -10.42 16.90
N HIS A 298 -5.49 -10.18 17.82
CA HIS A 298 -4.15 -10.73 17.88
C HIS A 298 -3.78 -11.24 19.29
N SER A 299 -4.49 -12.19 19.81
CA SER A 299 -4.13 -12.85 21.08
C SER A 299 -3.24 -14.07 20.85
N CYS A 300 -2.07 -13.90 20.27
CA CYS A 300 -1.11 -15.01 20.17
C CYS A 300 -0.02 -14.90 21.22
N ASP A 301 -0.22 -15.58 22.36
CA ASP A 301 0.76 -15.62 23.46
C ASP A 301 2.14 -16.14 23.02
N ASP A 302 2.19 -17.04 22.03
CA ASP A 302 3.45 -17.56 21.49
C ASP A 302 4.24 -16.51 20.70
N TYR A 303 3.55 -15.60 20.01
CA TYR A 303 4.19 -14.51 19.31
C TYR A 303 4.75 -13.46 20.28
N ILE A 304 4.02 -13.14 21.33
CA ILE A 304 4.45 -12.23 22.41
C ILE A 304 5.70 -12.79 23.11
N LYS A 305 5.76 -14.09 23.34
CA LYS A 305 6.95 -14.75 23.93
C LYS A 305 8.19 -14.64 23.04
N LYS A 306 8.01 -14.70 21.73
CA LYS A 306 9.10 -14.59 20.74
C LYS A 306 9.56 -13.16 20.48
N ASN A 307 8.71 -12.18 20.77
CA ASN A 307 8.96 -10.76 20.50
C ASN A 307 8.64 -9.94 21.76
N PRO A 308 9.58 -9.81 22.69
CA PRO A 308 9.37 -9.15 23.99
C PRO A 308 8.93 -7.69 23.87
N ASN A 309 9.22 -7.01 22.75
CA ASN A 309 8.73 -5.65 22.48
C ASN A 309 7.20 -5.55 22.40
N TYR A 310 6.52 -6.63 22.02
CA TYR A 310 5.05 -6.69 22.06
C TYR A 310 4.47 -6.64 23.47
N ALA A 311 5.22 -7.06 24.47
CA ALA A 311 4.79 -7.01 25.87
C ALA A 311 4.60 -5.57 26.38
N LEU A 312 5.28 -4.59 25.77
CA LEU A 312 5.18 -3.16 26.12
C LEU A 312 3.81 -2.57 25.75
N TYR A 313 3.11 -3.17 24.80
CA TYR A 313 1.81 -2.71 24.31
C TYR A 313 0.62 -3.49 24.91
N ARG A 314 0.87 -4.42 25.81
CA ARG A 314 -0.21 -5.02 26.63
C ARG A 314 -0.79 -3.94 27.53
N VAL A 315 -2.01 -3.54 27.24
CA VAL A 315 -2.81 -2.78 28.22
C VAL A 315 -3.09 -3.72 29.39
N LYS A 316 -2.72 -3.29 30.60
CA LYS A 316 -3.05 -3.97 31.85
C LYS A 316 -4.53 -3.81 32.17
#